data_01a338801003df6fa6f7fd9433c1ede6
#
_entry.id   01a338801003df6fa6f7fd9433c1ede6
#
_cell.length_a   1.000
_cell.length_b   1.000
_cell.length_c   1.000
_cell.angle_alpha   90.00
_cell.angle_beta   90.00
_cell.angle_gamma   90.00
#
_symmetry.space_group_name_H-M   'P 1'
#
loop_
_entity.id
_entity.type
_entity.pdbx_description
1 polymer ?
#
loop_
_entity_poly.entity_id
_entity_poly.type
_entity_poly.pdbx_seq_one_letter_code
_entity_poly.pdbx_strand_id
1 'polypeptide(L)'
;MTFATRRRHRWVLCSLVALCACPVLVASADSFDPSRSRFGFEMRTRWGYMLEGLFPRYEGEVRTLPDGRHQVHLRMFTQHVEIVGHPRYTEWTRGSKFFDAERYPVVVFTSKPYDKELLRSGGALAGDLSIRGITRPRTLEVAPSTCARPAVDCDVVASGAVRRSDYDMDDWQMALSDRVVFVLRARLKPAATP
;
A
#
# COMPACT_ATOMS: atom_id res chain seq x y z
N MET A 1 -61.09 -18.53 -67.34
CA MET A 1 -59.70 -18.86 -66.94
C MET A 1 -59.13 -17.70 -66.15
N THR A 2 -59.20 -17.78 -64.82
CA THR A 2 -58.86 -16.66 -63.94
C THR A 2 -57.76 -17.15 -62.97
N PHE A 3 -56.57 -16.62 -63.14
CA PHE A 3 -55.44 -16.93 -62.28
C PHE A 3 -55.45 -16.04 -61.02
N ALA A 4 -55.59 -16.63 -59.87
CA ALA A 4 -55.49 -15.95 -58.55
C ALA A 4 -54.04 -15.93 -58.08
N THR A 5 -53.48 -14.74 -57.98
CA THR A 5 -52.11 -14.51 -57.49
C THR A 5 -52.13 -14.42 -55.93
N ARG A 6 -51.54 -15.39 -55.25
CA ARG A 6 -51.42 -15.46 -53.78
C ARG A 6 -50.23 -14.60 -53.30
N ARG A 7 -50.48 -13.45 -52.65
CA ARG A 7 -49.50 -12.62 -52.01
C ARG A 7 -49.07 -13.28 -50.67
N ARG A 8 -47.77 -13.66 -50.56
CA ARG A 8 -47.17 -14.12 -49.33
C ARG A 8 -46.69 -12.91 -48.51
N HIS A 9 -47.28 -12.65 -47.34
CA HIS A 9 -46.75 -11.70 -46.32
C HIS A 9 -45.58 -12.31 -45.64
N ARG A 10 -44.37 -11.74 -45.82
CA ARG A 10 -43.17 -12.04 -45.03
C ARG A 10 -43.21 -11.17 -43.79
N TRP A 11 -43.46 -11.80 -42.65
CA TRP A 11 -43.28 -11.17 -41.33
C TRP A 11 -41.81 -11.09 -41.04
N VAL A 12 -41.25 -9.88 -40.98
CA VAL A 12 -39.89 -9.61 -40.50
C VAL A 12 -39.99 -9.45 -39.01
N LEU A 13 -39.56 -10.46 -38.28
CA LEU A 13 -39.37 -10.39 -36.80
C LEU A 13 -38.11 -9.58 -36.55
N CYS A 14 -38.25 -8.31 -36.16
CA CYS A 14 -37.18 -7.50 -35.59
C CYS A 14 -36.92 -7.97 -34.17
N SER A 15 -35.86 -8.78 -33.98
CA SER A 15 -35.35 -9.13 -32.65
C SER A 15 -34.59 -7.93 -32.09
N LEU A 16 -35.19 -7.24 -31.13
CA LEU A 16 -34.52 -6.21 -30.28
C LEU A 16 -33.58 -6.92 -29.33
N VAL A 17 -32.27 -6.91 -29.61
CA VAL A 17 -31.24 -7.28 -28.67
C VAL A 17 -31.05 -6.10 -27.70
N ALA A 18 -31.61 -6.19 -26.53
CA ALA A 18 -31.36 -5.24 -25.46
C ALA A 18 -29.92 -5.45 -24.95
N LEU A 19 -28.99 -4.57 -25.34
CA LEU A 19 -27.64 -4.52 -24.76
C LEU A 19 -27.77 -4.02 -23.30
N CYS A 20 -27.65 -4.95 -22.35
CA CYS A 20 -27.58 -4.64 -20.95
C CYS A 20 -26.17 -4.07 -20.66
N ALA A 21 -26.05 -2.73 -20.67
CA ALA A 21 -24.82 -2.05 -20.27
C ALA A 21 -24.70 -2.16 -18.73
N CYS A 22 -23.95 -3.16 -18.25
CA CYS A 22 -23.52 -3.20 -16.85
C CYS A 22 -22.61 -1.98 -16.58
N PRO A 23 -22.93 -1.11 -15.61
CA PRO A 23 -22.02 -0.06 -15.23
C PRO A 23 -20.77 -0.70 -14.60
N VAL A 24 -19.63 -0.51 -15.25
CA VAL A 24 -18.33 -0.87 -14.67
C VAL A 24 -18.07 0.14 -13.54
N LEU A 25 -18.21 -0.29 -12.30
CA LEU A 25 -17.79 0.47 -11.12
C LEU A 25 -16.27 0.61 -11.19
N VAL A 26 -15.79 1.76 -11.66
CA VAL A 26 -14.37 2.09 -11.63
C VAL A 26 -14.00 2.35 -10.16
N ALA A 27 -13.22 1.45 -9.57
CA ALA A 27 -12.63 1.67 -8.27
C ALA A 27 -11.67 2.86 -8.37
N SER A 28 -11.93 3.93 -7.63
CA SER A 28 -11.03 5.08 -7.54
C SER A 28 -9.82 4.69 -6.68
N ALA A 29 -8.62 4.97 -7.18
CA ALA A 29 -7.38 4.73 -6.46
C ALA A 29 -6.57 6.04 -6.41
N ASP A 30 -6.27 6.48 -5.18
CA ASP A 30 -5.47 7.67 -4.92
C ASP A 30 -4.03 7.25 -4.63
N SER A 31 -3.06 7.78 -5.37
CA SER A 31 -1.65 7.47 -5.19
C SER A 31 -0.97 8.39 -4.17
N PHE A 32 0.06 7.89 -3.49
CA PHE A 32 0.88 8.69 -2.59
C PHE A 32 1.68 9.76 -3.35
N ASP A 33 1.83 10.92 -2.71
CA ASP A 33 2.66 12.02 -3.20
C ASP A 33 4.12 11.78 -2.81
N PRO A 34 5.03 11.54 -3.78
CA PRO A 34 6.42 11.20 -3.49
C PRO A 34 7.21 12.35 -2.84
N SER A 35 6.79 13.59 -3.04
CA SER A 35 7.47 14.76 -2.48
C SER A 35 7.09 15.03 -1.03
N ARG A 36 5.96 14.48 -0.57
CA ARG A 36 5.38 14.74 0.76
C ARG A 36 5.20 13.49 1.61
N SER A 37 5.40 12.30 1.06
CA SER A 37 5.33 11.05 1.82
C SER A 37 6.72 10.55 2.16
N ARG A 38 6.87 9.95 3.36
CA ARG A 38 8.13 9.39 3.84
C ARG A 38 7.85 8.06 4.52
N PHE A 39 8.44 7.01 4.00
CA PHE A 39 8.32 5.66 4.53
C PHE A 39 9.68 5.18 5.01
N GLY A 40 9.73 4.72 6.24
CA GLY A 40 10.98 4.31 6.84
C GLY A 40 10.79 3.42 8.06
N PHE A 41 11.89 3.17 8.74
CA PHE A 41 11.92 2.42 9.97
C PHE A 41 13.02 2.92 10.90
N GLU A 42 12.85 2.65 12.17
CA GLU A 42 13.81 2.93 13.22
C GLU A 42 14.27 1.62 13.85
N MET A 43 15.57 1.53 14.12
CA MET A 43 16.21 0.37 14.69
C MET A 43 17.27 0.80 15.70
N ARG A 44 17.36 0.10 16.84
CA ARG A 44 18.39 0.36 17.84
C ARG A 44 19.57 -0.59 17.72
N THR A 45 20.77 -0.06 17.87
CA THR A 45 21.94 -0.89 18.18
C THR A 45 21.88 -1.39 19.61
N ARG A 46 22.66 -2.43 19.94
CA ARG A 46 22.78 -2.92 21.31
C ARG A 46 23.39 -1.88 22.26
N TRP A 47 24.12 -0.92 21.73
CA TRP A 47 24.72 0.19 22.51
C TRP A 47 23.79 1.40 22.65
N GLY A 48 22.54 1.28 22.18
CA GLY A 48 21.51 2.30 22.38
C GLY A 48 21.42 3.36 21.26
N TYR A 49 22.28 3.33 20.25
CA TYR A 49 22.20 4.25 19.12
C TYR A 49 20.97 3.95 18.27
N MET A 50 20.25 4.99 17.89
CA MET A 50 19.13 4.90 16.96
C MET A 50 19.63 5.01 15.52
N LEU A 51 19.24 4.08 14.69
CA LEU A 51 19.46 4.12 13.24
C LEU A 51 18.10 4.34 12.56
N GLU A 52 18.07 5.31 11.66
CA GLU A 52 16.92 5.57 10.80
C GLU A 52 17.17 4.96 9.42
N GLY A 53 16.25 4.11 8.97
CA GLY A 53 16.21 3.58 7.62
C GLY A 53 15.07 4.21 6.82
N LEU A 54 15.32 4.52 5.55
CA LEU A 54 14.34 5.09 4.63
C LEU A 54 14.18 4.24 3.39
N PHE A 55 12.98 4.26 2.83
CA PHE A 55 12.67 3.74 1.50
C PHE A 55 12.38 4.93 0.56
N PRO A 56 13.41 5.54 -0.07
CA PRO A 56 13.21 6.69 -0.95
C PRO A 56 12.37 6.34 -2.19
N ARG A 57 12.39 5.07 -2.59
CA ARG A 57 11.59 4.59 -3.71
C ARG A 57 10.50 3.65 -3.22
N TYR A 58 9.28 3.99 -3.55
CA TYR A 58 8.07 3.23 -3.22
C TYR A 58 6.99 3.46 -4.26
N GLU A 59 6.02 2.59 -4.27
CA GLU A 59 4.76 2.70 -5.00
C GLU A 59 3.63 2.40 -4.04
N GLY A 60 2.52 3.08 -4.19
CA GLY A 60 1.37 2.77 -3.36
C GLY A 60 0.15 3.61 -3.67
N GLU A 61 -0.98 3.08 -3.25
CA GLU A 61 -2.29 3.65 -3.49
C GLU A 61 -3.24 3.36 -2.34
N VAL A 62 -4.26 4.18 -2.24
CA VAL A 62 -5.43 3.97 -1.39
C VAL A 62 -6.62 3.73 -2.30
N ARG A 63 -7.17 2.53 -2.27
CA ARG A 63 -8.37 2.17 -3.03
C ARG A 63 -9.62 2.40 -2.21
N THR A 64 -10.64 2.99 -2.81
CA THR A 64 -11.98 3.00 -2.25
C THR A 64 -12.73 1.76 -2.74
N LEU A 65 -13.20 0.96 -1.80
CA LEU A 65 -13.92 -0.29 -2.06
C LEU A 65 -15.41 0.02 -2.35
N PRO A 66 -16.15 -0.95 -2.95
CA PRO A 66 -17.57 -0.75 -3.27
C PRO A 66 -18.46 -0.47 -2.05
N ASP A 67 -18.04 -0.89 -0.87
CA ASP A 67 -18.74 -0.65 0.41
C ASP A 67 -18.37 0.71 1.07
N GLY A 68 -17.57 1.54 0.39
CA GLY A 68 -17.11 2.85 0.85
C GLY A 68 -15.90 2.83 1.77
N ARG A 69 -15.43 1.65 2.20
CA ARG A 69 -14.20 1.51 2.98
C ARG A 69 -12.97 1.71 2.11
N HIS A 70 -11.84 1.95 2.76
CA HIS A 70 -10.56 2.16 2.10
C HIS A 70 -9.60 1.01 2.37
N GLN A 71 -8.67 0.79 1.44
CA GLN A 71 -7.60 -0.18 1.57
C GLN A 71 -6.30 0.41 1.05
N VAL A 72 -5.24 0.34 1.85
CA VAL A 72 -3.88 0.73 1.45
C VAL A 72 -3.15 -0.45 0.83
N HIS A 73 -2.47 -0.21 -0.28
CA HIS A 73 -1.45 -1.09 -0.82
C HIS A 73 -0.16 -0.29 -0.99
N LEU A 74 0.91 -0.69 -0.29
CA LEU A 74 2.20 0.00 -0.29
C LEU A 74 3.32 -0.99 -0.59
N ARG A 75 4.17 -0.66 -1.57
CA ARG A 75 5.36 -1.40 -1.96
C ARG A 75 6.59 -0.51 -1.78
N MET A 76 7.54 -0.93 -0.99
CA MET A 76 8.78 -0.22 -0.70
C MET A 76 9.96 -1.00 -1.25
N PHE A 77 10.79 -0.36 -2.09
CA PHE A 77 11.87 -1.04 -2.81
C PHE A 77 13.12 -1.14 -1.97
N THR A 78 13.50 -2.35 -1.60
CA THR A 78 14.65 -2.67 -0.74
C THR A 78 16.00 -2.36 -1.38
N GLN A 79 16.09 -2.40 -2.72
CA GLN A 79 17.30 -2.01 -3.46
C GLN A 79 17.67 -0.54 -3.27
N HIS A 80 16.71 0.29 -2.89
CA HIS A 80 16.89 1.73 -2.67
C HIS A 80 16.86 2.12 -1.19
N VAL A 81 16.75 1.15 -0.27
CA VAL A 81 16.77 1.45 1.17
C VAL A 81 18.08 2.16 1.55
N GLU A 82 17.97 3.12 2.45
CA GLU A 82 19.09 3.91 2.94
C GLU A 82 19.09 3.96 4.47
N ILE A 83 20.25 3.84 5.09
CA ILE A 83 20.45 4.16 6.51
C ILE A 83 21.01 5.57 6.57
N VAL A 84 20.25 6.49 7.12
CA VAL A 84 20.53 7.92 7.12
C VAL A 84 21.89 8.20 7.79
N GLY A 85 22.78 8.88 7.05
CA GLY A 85 24.12 9.21 7.53
C GLY A 85 25.13 8.07 7.59
N HIS A 86 24.74 6.83 7.17
CA HIS A 86 25.57 5.65 7.31
C HIS A 86 25.67 4.82 6.00
N PRO A 87 26.44 5.25 5.00
CA PRO A 87 26.51 4.56 3.69
C PRO A 87 26.87 3.08 3.80
N ARG A 88 27.84 2.74 4.67
CA ARG A 88 28.25 1.34 4.89
C ARG A 88 27.12 0.48 5.47
N TYR A 89 26.32 1.02 6.38
CA TYR A 89 25.17 0.31 6.93
C TYR A 89 24.06 0.16 5.89
N THR A 90 23.95 1.10 4.96
CA THR A 90 23.05 1.02 3.80
C THR A 90 23.38 -0.21 2.95
N GLU A 91 24.65 -0.44 2.60
CA GLU A 91 25.08 -1.62 1.84
C GLU A 91 24.75 -2.91 2.61
N TRP A 92 25.05 -2.97 3.90
CA TRP A 92 24.75 -4.15 4.72
C TRP A 92 23.24 -4.41 4.83
N THR A 93 22.44 -3.35 4.90
CA THR A 93 20.98 -3.47 4.98
C THR A 93 20.37 -4.01 3.69
N ARG A 94 20.98 -3.72 2.53
CA ARG A 94 20.58 -4.30 1.24
C ARG A 94 21.05 -5.74 1.06
N GLY A 95 22.10 -6.12 1.76
CA GLY A 95 22.75 -7.44 1.65
C GLY A 95 21.90 -8.61 2.14
N SER A 96 22.38 -9.83 1.83
CA SER A 96 21.71 -11.11 2.12
C SER A 96 21.41 -11.34 3.61
N LYS A 97 22.19 -10.74 4.49
CA LYS A 97 22.03 -10.84 5.95
C LYS A 97 20.93 -9.94 6.53
N PHE A 98 20.30 -9.09 5.69
CA PHE A 98 19.20 -8.22 6.12
C PHE A 98 18.04 -8.32 5.11
N PHE A 99 17.82 -7.35 4.21
CA PHE A 99 16.72 -7.43 3.25
C PHE A 99 16.93 -8.42 2.11
N ASP A 100 18.18 -8.79 1.78
CA ASP A 100 18.50 -9.61 0.61
C ASP A 100 17.82 -9.04 -0.65
N ALA A 101 18.15 -7.78 -0.94
CA ALA A 101 17.43 -6.93 -1.88
C ALA A 101 17.48 -7.43 -3.34
N GLU A 102 18.46 -8.26 -3.70
CA GLU A 102 18.53 -8.92 -5.01
C GLU A 102 17.42 -9.97 -5.14
N ARG A 103 17.23 -10.78 -4.11
CA ARG A 103 16.25 -11.86 -4.09
C ARG A 103 14.85 -11.37 -3.71
N TYR A 104 14.77 -10.38 -2.82
CA TYR A 104 13.52 -9.84 -2.28
C TYR A 104 13.47 -8.31 -2.47
N PRO A 105 13.19 -7.85 -3.70
CA PRO A 105 13.32 -6.43 -4.06
C PRO A 105 12.29 -5.51 -3.42
N VAL A 106 11.25 -6.05 -2.73
CA VAL A 106 10.14 -5.26 -2.21
C VAL A 106 9.71 -5.73 -0.83
N VAL A 107 9.44 -4.76 0.06
CA VAL A 107 8.59 -4.91 1.25
C VAL A 107 7.19 -4.47 0.87
N VAL A 108 6.17 -5.26 1.20
CA VAL A 108 4.77 -4.96 0.86
C VAL A 108 3.92 -4.90 2.12
N PHE A 109 3.11 -3.85 2.24
CA PHE A 109 2.05 -3.77 3.23
C PHE A 109 0.71 -3.61 2.55
N THR A 110 -0.25 -4.47 2.90
CA THR A 110 -1.64 -4.39 2.43
C THR A 110 -2.56 -4.34 3.63
N SER A 111 -3.26 -3.22 3.83
CA SER A 111 -4.18 -3.10 4.96
C SER A 111 -5.43 -3.96 4.76
N LYS A 112 -6.07 -4.33 5.87
CA LYS A 112 -7.48 -4.72 5.82
C LYS A 112 -8.32 -3.50 5.46
N PRO A 113 -9.54 -3.67 4.94
CA PRO A 113 -10.47 -2.57 4.72
C PRO A 113 -10.74 -1.78 6.01
N TYR A 114 -10.70 -0.45 5.94
CA TYR A 114 -10.90 0.44 7.09
C TYR A 114 -11.81 1.63 6.74
N ASP A 115 -12.47 2.17 7.74
CA ASP A 115 -13.29 3.37 7.60
C ASP A 115 -12.42 4.63 7.60
N LYS A 116 -12.78 5.61 6.79
CA LYS A 116 -12.07 6.89 6.68
C LYS A 116 -11.93 7.63 8.02
N GLU A 117 -12.86 7.39 8.94
CA GLU A 117 -12.84 7.97 10.29
C GLU A 117 -11.59 7.57 11.08
N LEU A 118 -11.00 6.40 10.79
CA LEU A 118 -9.73 5.97 11.40
C LEU A 118 -8.63 7.02 11.23
N LEU A 119 -8.60 7.74 10.10
CA LEU A 119 -7.57 8.76 9.86
C LEU A 119 -7.75 10.01 10.71
N ARG A 120 -8.97 10.26 11.22
CA ARG A 120 -9.28 11.39 12.11
C ARG A 120 -9.11 11.01 13.57
N SER A 121 -9.72 9.91 13.97
CA SER A 121 -9.75 9.45 15.37
C SER A 121 -8.43 8.79 15.79
N GLY A 122 -7.64 8.32 14.84
CA GLY A 122 -6.52 7.43 15.12
C GLY A 122 -7.00 6.02 15.48
N GLY A 123 -6.06 5.11 15.67
CA GLY A 123 -6.33 3.73 16.09
C GLY A 123 -5.60 2.69 15.26
N ALA A 124 -6.05 1.45 15.40
CA ALA A 124 -5.39 0.27 14.86
C ALA A 124 -5.75 0.03 13.38
N LEU A 125 -4.75 0.03 12.50
CA LEU A 125 -4.84 -0.36 11.11
C LEU A 125 -4.23 -1.76 10.93
N ALA A 126 -5.06 -2.79 10.92
CA ALA A 126 -4.63 -4.15 10.65
C ALA A 126 -4.27 -4.36 9.17
N GLY A 127 -3.31 -5.23 8.90
CA GLY A 127 -2.90 -5.56 7.54
C GLY A 127 -1.95 -6.75 7.52
N ASP A 128 -1.49 -7.06 6.33
CA ASP A 128 -0.49 -8.09 6.07
C ASP A 128 0.80 -7.42 5.61
N LEU A 129 1.90 -7.70 6.30
CA LEU A 129 3.24 -7.20 5.98
C LEU A 129 4.09 -8.35 5.44
N SER A 130 4.63 -8.17 4.24
CA SER A 130 5.53 -9.13 3.59
C SER A 130 6.93 -8.56 3.52
N ILE A 131 7.89 -9.26 4.10
CA ILE A 131 9.32 -8.96 4.06
C ILE A 131 10.05 -10.25 3.72
N ARG A 132 11.02 -10.23 2.81
CA ARG A 132 11.77 -11.41 2.37
C ARG A 132 10.89 -12.61 1.96
N GLY A 133 9.74 -12.34 1.33
CA GLY A 133 8.79 -13.37 0.93
C GLY A 133 7.94 -13.96 2.07
N ILE A 134 8.20 -13.57 3.32
CA ILE A 134 7.43 -14.01 4.48
C ILE A 134 6.35 -13.00 4.76
N THR A 135 5.08 -13.42 4.74
CA THR A 135 3.93 -12.58 5.04
C THR A 135 3.38 -12.87 6.43
N ARG A 136 3.18 -11.83 7.23
CA ARG A 136 2.60 -11.94 8.57
C ARG A 136 1.56 -10.87 8.82
N PRO A 137 0.48 -11.17 9.57
CA PRO A 137 -0.46 -10.14 10.00
C PRO A 137 0.24 -9.15 10.94
N ARG A 138 0.02 -7.87 10.71
CA ARG A 138 0.57 -6.78 11.52
C ARG A 138 -0.47 -5.69 11.71
N THR A 139 -0.34 -4.97 12.81
CA THR A 139 -1.17 -3.80 13.09
C THR A 139 -0.25 -2.58 13.17
N LEU A 140 -0.63 -1.53 12.46
CA LEU A 140 -0.04 -0.21 12.58
C LEU A 140 -0.96 0.66 13.43
N GLU A 141 -0.39 1.46 14.33
CA GLU A 141 -1.11 2.49 15.05
C GLU A 141 -1.11 3.78 14.23
N VAL A 142 -2.28 4.22 13.83
CA VAL A 142 -2.50 5.48 13.13
C VAL A 142 -2.68 6.58 14.16
N ALA A 143 -1.87 7.63 14.09
CA ALA A 143 -2.03 8.79 14.95
C ALA A 143 -3.28 9.60 14.55
N PRO A 144 -4.02 10.17 15.50
CA PRO A 144 -5.16 11.02 15.19
C PRO A 144 -4.73 12.27 14.42
N SER A 145 -5.55 12.68 13.47
CA SER A 145 -5.29 13.86 12.63
C SER A 145 -6.21 15.00 13.00
N THR A 146 -5.65 16.21 13.09
CA THR A 146 -6.39 17.43 13.45
C THR A 146 -6.87 18.24 12.25
N CYS A 147 -6.45 17.90 11.03
CA CYS A 147 -6.84 18.62 9.83
C CYS A 147 -8.18 18.14 9.25
N ALA A 148 -8.81 18.98 8.43
CA ALA A 148 -10.12 18.69 7.87
C ALA A 148 -10.13 17.49 6.91
N ARG A 149 -9.04 17.33 6.12
CA ARG A 149 -8.89 16.24 5.16
C ARG A 149 -7.53 15.53 5.38
N PRO A 150 -7.47 14.56 6.30
CA PRO A 150 -6.27 13.74 6.51
C PRO A 150 -5.75 13.14 5.22
N ALA A 151 -4.44 12.99 5.09
CA ALA A 151 -3.71 12.58 3.90
C ALA A 151 -3.71 13.59 2.73
N VAL A 152 -4.56 14.61 2.74
CA VAL A 152 -4.60 15.66 1.72
C VAL A 152 -4.03 16.97 2.27
N ASP A 153 -4.57 17.45 3.38
CA ASP A 153 -4.17 18.74 4.00
C ASP A 153 -3.02 18.56 4.99
N CYS A 154 -2.91 17.41 5.64
CA CYS A 154 -1.83 17.06 6.55
C CYS A 154 -1.42 15.59 6.39
N ASP A 155 -0.26 15.24 6.97
CA ASP A 155 0.23 13.87 6.95
C ASP A 155 -0.65 12.94 7.78
N VAL A 156 -0.87 11.75 7.27
CA VAL A 156 -1.27 10.60 8.08
C VAL A 156 -0.01 9.90 8.55
N VAL A 157 0.12 9.76 9.85
CA VAL A 157 1.26 9.08 10.47
C VAL A 157 0.81 7.74 11.02
N ALA A 158 1.48 6.69 10.61
CA ALA A 158 1.24 5.35 11.14
C ALA A 158 2.57 4.73 11.58
N SER A 159 2.55 3.97 12.69
CA SER A 159 3.74 3.26 13.16
C SER A 159 3.41 1.86 13.64
N GLY A 160 4.38 0.96 13.53
CA GLY A 160 4.20 -0.41 14.01
C GLY A 160 5.53 -1.12 14.20
N ALA A 161 5.59 -1.95 15.24
CA ALA A 161 6.80 -2.70 15.56
C ALA A 161 6.75 -4.11 14.99
N VAL A 162 7.88 -4.57 14.49
CA VAL A 162 8.11 -5.94 14.06
C VAL A 162 9.38 -6.49 14.69
N ARG A 163 9.52 -7.80 14.70
CA ARG A 163 10.78 -8.48 15.01
C ARG A 163 11.45 -8.88 13.70
N ARG A 164 12.75 -8.64 13.57
CA ARG A 164 13.54 -9.05 12.41
C ARG A 164 13.54 -10.57 12.25
N SER A 165 13.62 -11.28 13.38
CA SER A 165 13.55 -12.74 13.46
C SER A 165 12.26 -13.33 12.88
N ASP A 166 11.14 -12.60 12.90
CA ASP A 166 9.89 -13.03 12.26
C ASP A 166 9.99 -13.13 10.71
N TYR A 167 11.07 -12.60 10.11
CA TYR A 167 11.29 -12.50 8.67
C TYR A 167 12.67 -13.03 8.24
N ASP A 168 13.23 -14.00 8.98
CA ASP A 168 14.53 -14.61 8.72
C ASP A 168 15.69 -13.60 8.62
N MET A 169 15.64 -12.53 9.43
CA MET A 169 16.69 -11.51 9.54
C MET A 169 17.44 -11.64 10.88
N ASP A 170 17.92 -12.84 11.18
CA ASP A 170 18.54 -13.19 12.47
C ASP A 170 20.01 -12.78 12.58
N ASP A 171 20.64 -12.45 11.48
CA ASP A 171 22.00 -11.95 11.48
C ASP A 171 22.11 -10.65 12.28
N TRP A 172 23.29 -10.35 12.77
CA TRP A 172 23.60 -9.13 13.54
C TRP A 172 22.95 -9.01 14.93
N GLN A 173 22.43 -10.11 15.50
CA GLN A 173 21.79 -10.09 16.81
C GLN A 173 22.70 -9.55 17.93
N MET A 174 24.02 -9.71 17.78
CA MET A 174 25.01 -9.17 18.73
C MET A 174 25.15 -7.65 18.64
N ALA A 175 24.79 -7.04 17.50
CA ALA A 175 24.96 -5.61 17.25
C ALA A 175 23.64 -4.84 17.18
N LEU A 176 22.57 -5.48 16.73
CA LEU A 176 21.28 -4.85 16.48
C LEU A 176 20.16 -5.45 17.32
N SER A 177 19.23 -4.59 17.73
CA SER A 177 17.98 -5.03 18.33
C SER A 177 17.16 -5.86 17.32
N ASP A 178 16.47 -6.88 17.83
CA ASP A 178 15.50 -7.62 17.03
C ASP A 178 14.26 -6.78 16.69
N ARG A 179 13.92 -5.82 17.54
CA ARG A 179 12.77 -4.91 17.34
C ARG A 179 13.11 -3.79 16.37
N VAL A 180 12.28 -3.65 15.33
CA VAL A 180 12.28 -2.56 14.36
C VAL A 180 10.92 -1.88 14.41
N VAL A 181 10.87 -0.56 14.34
CA VAL A 181 9.63 0.22 14.29
C VAL A 181 9.50 0.85 12.90
N PHE A 182 8.50 0.46 12.14
CA PHE A 182 8.12 1.17 10.92
C PHE A 182 7.47 2.49 11.29
N VAL A 183 7.87 3.57 10.60
CA VAL A 183 7.29 4.91 10.72
C VAL A 183 6.93 5.39 9.33
N LEU A 184 5.63 5.53 9.09
CA LEU A 184 5.06 5.84 7.78
C LEU A 184 4.37 7.20 7.87
N ARG A 185 4.79 8.16 7.03
CA ARG A 185 4.14 9.45 6.84
C ARG A 185 3.61 9.49 5.42
N ALA A 186 2.30 9.58 5.28
CA ALA A 186 1.64 9.46 4.00
C ALA A 186 0.84 10.72 3.65
N ARG A 187 1.00 11.18 2.42
CA ARG A 187 0.15 12.15 1.74
C ARG A 187 -0.28 11.62 0.40
N LEU A 188 -1.50 11.95 0.01
CA LEU A 188 -2.02 11.65 -1.31
C LEU A 188 -1.70 12.78 -2.28
N LYS A 189 -1.54 12.44 -3.55
CA LYS A 189 -1.50 13.45 -4.61
C LYS A 189 -2.81 14.21 -4.61
N PRO A 190 -2.81 15.53 -4.85
CA PRO A 190 -4.05 16.24 -5.12
C PRO A 190 -4.76 15.57 -6.30
N ALA A 191 -6.08 15.42 -6.19
CA ALA A 191 -6.88 14.98 -7.33
C ALA A 191 -6.58 15.92 -8.51
N ALA A 192 -6.31 15.35 -9.68
CA ALA A 192 -6.17 16.17 -10.88
C ALA A 192 -7.48 16.94 -11.05
N THR A 193 -7.41 18.27 -10.99
CA THR A 193 -8.55 19.13 -11.31
C THR A 193 -8.91 18.90 -12.78
N PRO A 194 -10.17 18.57 -13.12
CA PRO A 194 -10.58 18.33 -14.50
C PRO A 194 -10.43 19.56 -15.37
#